data_675646d24088080fb0fa791f938ba375
#
_entry.id   675646d24088080fb0fa791f938ba375
#
_cell.length_a   1.000
_cell.length_b   1.000
_cell.length_c   1.000
_cell.angle_alpha   90.00
_cell.angle_beta   90.00
_cell.angle_gamma   90.00
#
_symmetry.space_group_name_H-M   'P 1'
#
loop_
_entity.id
_entity.type
_entity.pdbx_description
1 polymer ?
#
loop_
_entity_poly.entity_id
_entity_poly.type
_entity_poly.pdbx_seq_one_letter_code
_entity_poly.pdbx_strand_id
1 'polypeptide(L)'
;MMSERKKGAILSYIQVVLSVAVSVIYVPVLLRYLGQSEYGLYQIVGSFFSYISVFESCMSTGVLRNYCNALGSQDKEAADVTLSMAKVIYRVMAALMVVAGVIVLFAFRSFYASSFTASELKESSAILLLLFANMMVTLLGSVYLTILTGHEKFTFLKVLAIIIQVAQPFFVILCVRKIPYAITVSTVIVVFNVLTVLMRYLYVTRKLKIRIVKKKRNRKVIGEIVGLSATILLGCIADQIFWKTDQVILGKLFSTTVVAVYSVGAQIYMMYMQFGTQIASVFYPKVSILYQEENGLQKVSDLFIRVGRATFFVILLVLSGFIIFGREFLLVWVGEGYEAAYWVAIIVMLPFSVDLAQNLGLCILQVKGQYGFRAKIYLLSALLNIITTVLFARRIGITGAALSTGISMFLTSGLIMNWFFQKRVGLNMIKFWKTTIGIISLAVLLTGAACFIKGMIWHDPVSVIQLGLGILLYTIVYGAVMFLFAADPAERELLQRFLKTGRRK
;
A
#
# COMPACT_ATOMS: atom_id res chain seq x y z
N MET A 1 -24.70 -22.58 5.86
CA MET A 1 -23.38 -22.13 6.34
C MET A 1 -22.68 -21.29 5.25
N MET A 2 -22.17 -20.08 5.58
CA MET A 2 -21.37 -19.31 4.63
C MET A 2 -20.05 -20.04 4.32
N SER A 3 -19.64 -20.07 3.02
CA SER A 3 -18.37 -20.67 2.59
C SER A 3 -17.17 -19.94 3.22
N GLU A 4 -16.04 -20.64 3.44
CA GLU A 4 -14.78 -20.05 3.96
C GLU A 4 -14.34 -18.83 3.14
N ARG A 5 -14.52 -18.87 1.80
CA ARG A 5 -14.24 -17.76 0.90
C ARG A 5 -15.09 -16.52 1.20
N LYS A 6 -16.41 -16.68 1.44
CA LYS A 6 -17.30 -15.55 1.77
C LYS A 6 -16.96 -14.93 3.12
N LYS A 7 -16.68 -15.77 4.13
CA LYS A 7 -16.24 -15.29 5.45
C LYS A 7 -14.89 -14.56 5.34
N GLY A 8 -13.93 -15.13 4.60
CA GLY A 8 -12.64 -14.53 4.35
C GLY A 8 -12.75 -13.16 3.65
N ALA A 9 -13.65 -13.01 2.69
CA ALA A 9 -13.89 -11.73 2.02
C ALA A 9 -14.43 -10.67 2.98
N ILE A 10 -15.45 -10.98 3.79
CA ILE A 10 -16.00 -10.04 4.78
C ILE A 10 -14.94 -9.62 5.79
N LEU A 11 -14.16 -10.58 6.31
CA LEU A 11 -13.07 -10.30 7.25
C LEU A 11 -11.97 -9.44 6.61
N SER A 12 -11.74 -9.57 5.29
CA SER A 12 -10.80 -8.71 4.58
C SER A 12 -11.24 -7.24 4.55
N TYR A 13 -12.52 -6.96 4.32
CA TYR A 13 -13.05 -5.59 4.40
C TYR A 13 -12.95 -5.03 5.82
N ILE A 14 -13.30 -5.82 6.83
CA ILE A 14 -13.15 -5.44 8.24
C ILE A 14 -11.68 -5.13 8.54
N GLN A 15 -10.75 -5.96 8.06
CA GLN A 15 -9.32 -5.76 8.24
C GLN A 15 -8.84 -4.44 7.63
N VAL A 16 -9.32 -4.05 6.43
CA VAL A 16 -8.94 -2.78 5.78
C VAL A 16 -9.43 -1.57 6.59
N VAL A 17 -10.71 -1.58 6.99
CA VAL A 17 -11.27 -0.50 7.82
C VAL A 17 -10.51 -0.38 9.13
N LEU A 18 -10.24 -1.50 9.77
CA LEU A 18 -9.48 -1.54 11.02
C LEU A 18 -8.03 -1.07 10.83
N SER A 19 -7.41 -1.38 9.68
CA SER A 19 -6.06 -0.90 9.34
C SER A 19 -5.98 0.62 9.33
N VAL A 20 -6.93 1.27 8.67
CA VAL A 20 -6.99 2.73 8.62
C VAL A 20 -7.24 3.31 10.01
N ALA A 21 -8.22 2.78 10.75
CA ALA A 21 -8.55 3.25 12.09
C ALA A 21 -7.36 3.11 13.06
N VAL A 22 -6.70 1.95 13.06
CA VAL A 22 -5.49 1.72 13.88
C VAL A 22 -4.38 2.68 13.46
N SER A 23 -4.12 2.88 12.19
CA SER A 23 -3.07 3.79 11.73
C SER A 23 -3.31 5.24 12.14
N VAL A 24 -4.57 5.71 12.07
CA VAL A 24 -4.96 7.06 12.50
C VAL A 24 -4.69 7.28 13.99
N ILE A 25 -4.88 6.27 14.83
CA ILE A 25 -4.63 6.37 16.27
C ILE A 25 -3.16 6.11 16.62
N TYR A 26 -2.54 5.13 15.97
CA TYR A 26 -1.22 4.64 16.29
C TYR A 26 -0.11 5.65 15.97
N VAL A 27 -0.18 6.29 14.79
CA VAL A 27 0.88 7.22 14.33
C VAL A 27 1.08 8.39 15.27
N PRO A 28 0.04 9.17 15.67
CA PRO A 28 0.24 10.30 16.60
C PRO A 28 0.72 9.87 17.97
N VAL A 29 0.21 8.75 18.47
CA VAL A 29 0.66 8.23 19.78
C VAL A 29 2.13 7.81 19.71
N LEU A 30 2.53 7.16 18.63
CA LEU A 30 3.92 6.75 18.43
C LEU A 30 4.85 7.98 18.33
N LEU A 31 4.46 9.01 17.57
CA LEU A 31 5.21 10.26 17.44
C LEU A 31 5.33 11.00 18.77
N ARG A 32 4.26 11.01 19.56
CA ARG A 32 4.27 11.66 20.89
C ARG A 32 5.28 11.04 21.86
N TYR A 33 5.44 9.71 21.82
CA TYR A 33 6.36 9.02 22.72
C TYR A 33 7.78 8.90 22.18
N LEU A 34 7.96 8.65 20.89
CA LEU A 34 9.27 8.53 20.26
C LEU A 34 9.93 9.90 19.97
N GLY A 35 9.12 10.90 19.63
CA GLY A 35 9.60 12.13 19.02
C GLY A 35 9.97 11.97 17.55
N GLN A 36 10.34 13.09 16.91
CA GLN A 36 10.59 13.13 15.46
C GLN A 36 11.85 12.34 15.07
N SER A 37 12.95 12.44 15.82
CA SER A 37 14.22 11.79 15.46
C SER A 37 14.09 10.27 15.44
N GLU A 38 13.60 9.68 16.52
CA GLU A 38 13.42 8.23 16.64
C GLU A 38 12.40 7.68 15.64
N TYR A 39 11.29 8.40 15.42
CA TYR A 39 10.32 8.01 14.40
C TYR A 39 10.90 8.05 12.99
N GLY A 40 11.68 9.09 12.68
CA GLY A 40 12.38 9.20 11.40
C GLY A 40 13.41 8.08 11.20
N LEU A 41 14.17 7.75 12.25
CA LEU A 41 15.12 6.65 12.26
C LEU A 41 14.42 5.31 11.95
N TYR A 42 13.31 5.05 12.65
CA TYR A 42 12.46 3.87 12.40
C TYR A 42 11.98 3.80 10.95
N GLN A 43 11.56 4.93 10.35
CA GLN A 43 11.08 4.98 8.96
C GLN A 43 12.19 4.74 7.93
N ILE A 44 13.38 5.29 8.16
CA ILE A 44 14.54 5.07 7.28
C ILE A 44 14.93 3.59 7.28
N VAL A 45 15.10 3.00 8.45
CA VAL A 45 15.46 1.58 8.58
C VAL A 45 14.36 0.68 8.01
N GLY A 46 13.08 1.03 8.25
CA GLY A 46 11.92 0.37 7.67
C GLY A 46 11.91 0.41 6.14
N SER A 47 12.40 1.49 5.52
CA SER A 47 12.51 1.61 4.06
C SER A 47 13.53 0.61 3.49
N PHE A 48 14.69 0.47 4.11
CA PHE A 48 15.67 -0.56 3.75
C PHE A 48 15.12 -1.97 3.89
N PHE A 49 14.40 -2.23 4.97
CA PHE A 49 13.76 -3.53 5.18
C PHE A 49 12.72 -3.83 4.10
N SER A 50 11.98 -2.82 3.64
CA SER A 50 10.97 -2.97 2.58
C SER A 50 11.58 -3.46 1.26
N TYR A 51 12.78 -3.01 0.88
CA TYR A 51 13.47 -3.50 -0.32
C TYR A 51 13.79 -5.00 -0.25
N ILE A 52 14.10 -5.49 0.95
CA ILE A 52 14.48 -6.89 1.16
C ILE A 52 13.23 -7.79 1.25
N SER A 53 12.15 -7.29 1.85
CA SER A 53 10.90 -8.06 2.02
C SER A 53 10.23 -8.44 0.70
N VAL A 54 10.52 -7.72 -0.38
CA VAL A 54 10.03 -8.02 -1.73
C VAL A 54 10.44 -9.42 -2.19
N PHE A 55 11.67 -9.83 -1.90
CA PHE A 55 12.17 -11.15 -2.30
C PHE A 55 11.34 -12.29 -1.69
N GLU A 56 10.96 -12.15 -0.41
CA GLU A 56 10.09 -13.12 0.26
C GLU A 56 8.70 -13.15 -0.38
N SER A 57 8.09 -12.00 -0.59
CA SER A 57 6.74 -11.86 -1.15
C SER A 57 6.65 -12.50 -2.55
N CYS A 58 7.61 -12.22 -3.43
CA CYS A 58 7.65 -12.79 -4.78
C CYS A 58 7.84 -14.30 -4.75
N MET A 59 8.74 -14.79 -3.90
CA MET A 59 9.01 -16.23 -3.78
C MET A 59 7.80 -16.96 -3.19
N SER A 60 7.14 -16.39 -2.20
CA SER A 60 5.92 -16.93 -1.60
C SER A 60 4.79 -17.08 -2.63
N THR A 61 4.66 -16.12 -3.55
CA THR A 61 3.69 -16.18 -4.66
C THR A 61 4.00 -17.34 -5.62
N GLY A 62 5.28 -17.53 -5.98
CA GLY A 62 5.72 -18.63 -6.84
C GLY A 62 5.44 -20.00 -6.22
N VAL A 63 5.78 -20.17 -4.94
CA VAL A 63 5.52 -21.39 -4.18
C VAL A 63 4.02 -21.66 -4.08
N LEU A 64 3.22 -20.65 -3.72
CA LEU A 64 1.77 -20.78 -3.58
C LEU A 64 1.12 -21.25 -4.87
N ARG A 65 1.49 -20.67 -6.02
CA ARG A 65 0.92 -21.05 -7.33
C ARG A 65 1.22 -22.52 -7.64
N ASN A 66 2.47 -22.97 -7.49
CA ASN A 66 2.83 -24.37 -7.74
C ASN A 66 2.08 -25.31 -6.79
N TYR A 67 1.96 -24.96 -5.52
CA TYR A 67 1.23 -25.74 -4.54
C TYR A 67 -0.26 -25.84 -4.86
N CYS A 68 -0.91 -24.73 -5.23
CA CYS A 68 -2.32 -24.71 -5.63
C CYS A 68 -2.55 -25.53 -6.91
N ASN A 69 -1.65 -25.50 -7.89
CA ASN A 69 -1.73 -26.32 -9.08
C ASN A 69 -1.71 -27.82 -8.74
N ALA A 70 -0.78 -28.25 -7.86
CA ALA A 70 -0.69 -29.63 -7.41
C ALA A 70 -1.96 -30.08 -6.62
N LEU A 71 -2.52 -29.20 -5.78
CA LEU A 71 -3.79 -29.47 -5.09
C LEU A 71 -4.95 -29.57 -6.07
N GLY A 72 -5.02 -28.71 -7.10
CA GLY A 72 -6.07 -28.71 -8.10
C GLY A 72 -6.07 -29.95 -8.99
N SER A 73 -4.88 -30.49 -9.30
CA SER A 73 -4.72 -31.77 -10.01
C SER A 73 -4.88 -33.00 -9.11
N GLN A 74 -5.13 -32.82 -7.82
CA GLN A 74 -5.22 -33.88 -6.79
C GLN A 74 -3.94 -34.75 -6.68
N ASP A 75 -2.80 -34.23 -7.14
CA ASP A 75 -1.50 -34.89 -7.08
C ASP A 75 -0.84 -34.61 -5.73
N LYS A 76 -1.03 -35.54 -4.78
CA LYS A 76 -0.44 -35.46 -3.44
C LYS A 76 1.09 -35.49 -3.49
N GLU A 77 1.67 -36.26 -4.43
CA GLU A 77 3.12 -36.36 -4.52
C GLU A 77 3.71 -35.02 -5.02
N ALA A 78 3.13 -34.41 -6.04
CA ALA A 78 3.54 -33.10 -6.51
C ALA A 78 3.38 -32.01 -5.42
N ALA A 79 2.30 -32.07 -4.62
CA ALA A 79 2.11 -31.17 -3.49
C ALA A 79 3.20 -31.33 -2.42
N ASP A 80 3.53 -32.57 -2.03
CA ASP A 80 4.60 -32.85 -1.07
C ASP A 80 5.98 -32.46 -1.59
N VAL A 81 6.26 -32.70 -2.87
CA VAL A 81 7.49 -32.26 -3.54
C VAL A 81 7.58 -30.74 -3.51
N THR A 82 6.50 -30.02 -3.85
CA THR A 82 6.47 -28.55 -3.83
C THR A 82 6.75 -27.99 -2.45
N LEU A 83 6.11 -28.50 -1.39
CA LEU A 83 6.36 -28.06 -0.01
C LEU A 83 7.79 -28.39 0.46
N SER A 84 8.33 -29.56 0.07
CA SER A 84 9.71 -29.92 0.37
C SER A 84 10.71 -28.97 -0.30
N MET A 85 10.48 -28.64 -1.59
CA MET A 85 11.34 -27.70 -2.34
C MET A 85 11.19 -26.29 -1.82
N ALA A 86 9.98 -25.84 -1.48
CA ALA A 86 9.73 -24.56 -0.82
C ALA A 86 10.56 -24.41 0.47
N LYS A 87 10.58 -25.46 1.31
CA LYS A 87 11.38 -25.46 2.55
C LYS A 87 12.88 -25.34 2.27
N VAL A 88 13.37 -25.94 1.20
CA VAL A 88 14.78 -25.82 0.77
C VAL A 88 15.04 -24.38 0.28
N ILE A 89 14.19 -23.86 -0.60
CA ILE A 89 14.30 -22.49 -1.13
C ILE A 89 14.33 -21.46 0.02
N TYR A 90 13.38 -21.52 0.94
CA TYR A 90 13.33 -20.57 2.06
C TYR A 90 14.52 -20.67 3.01
N ARG A 91 15.07 -21.90 3.23
CA ARG A 91 16.31 -22.05 3.99
C ARG A 91 17.52 -21.44 3.29
N VAL A 92 17.64 -21.67 1.98
CA VAL A 92 18.71 -21.04 1.18
C VAL A 92 18.55 -19.52 1.19
N MET A 93 17.34 -19.00 1.01
CA MET A 93 17.08 -17.57 1.13
C MET A 93 17.41 -17.02 2.51
N ALA A 94 17.05 -17.71 3.59
CA ALA A 94 17.41 -17.30 4.94
C ALA A 94 18.93 -17.26 5.15
N ALA A 95 19.67 -18.23 4.61
CA ALA A 95 21.14 -18.21 4.65
C ALA A 95 21.73 -17.05 3.82
N LEU A 96 21.19 -16.79 2.62
CA LEU A 96 21.59 -15.64 1.80
C LEU A 96 21.25 -14.31 2.50
N MET A 97 20.16 -14.24 3.26
CA MET A 97 19.79 -13.06 4.03
C MET A 97 20.79 -12.75 5.15
N VAL A 98 21.45 -13.72 5.73
CA VAL A 98 22.54 -13.47 6.69
C VAL A 98 23.68 -12.74 6.01
N VAL A 99 24.12 -13.21 4.85
CA VAL A 99 25.19 -12.58 4.07
C VAL A 99 24.76 -11.18 3.60
N ALA A 100 23.56 -11.06 3.01
CA ALA A 100 23.00 -9.80 2.59
C ALA A 100 22.85 -8.81 3.77
N GLY A 101 22.44 -9.31 4.95
CA GLY A 101 22.29 -8.51 6.16
C GLY A 101 23.61 -7.89 6.61
N VAL A 102 24.70 -8.67 6.58
CA VAL A 102 26.03 -8.15 6.90
C VAL A 102 26.47 -7.09 5.88
N ILE A 103 26.31 -7.35 4.58
CA ILE A 103 26.65 -6.39 3.52
C ILE A 103 25.85 -5.10 3.66
N VAL A 104 24.51 -5.22 3.85
CA VAL A 104 23.62 -4.05 4.01
C VAL A 104 23.97 -3.28 5.28
N LEU A 105 24.33 -3.95 6.38
CA LEU A 105 24.71 -3.28 7.62
C LEU A 105 25.97 -2.41 7.41
N PHE A 106 27.01 -2.95 6.75
CA PHE A 106 28.22 -2.18 6.44
C PHE A 106 27.91 -1.04 5.46
N ALA A 107 27.15 -1.32 4.39
CA ALA A 107 26.77 -0.31 3.41
C ALA A 107 25.93 0.81 4.05
N PHE A 108 24.97 0.45 4.90
CA PHE A 108 24.15 1.42 5.64
C PHE A 108 24.99 2.33 6.53
N ARG A 109 25.89 1.74 7.34
CA ARG A 109 26.78 2.51 8.23
C ARG A 109 27.68 3.44 7.43
N SER A 110 28.30 2.96 6.34
CA SER A 110 29.12 3.78 5.45
C SER A 110 28.31 4.89 4.77
N PHE A 111 27.10 4.57 4.30
CA PHE A 111 26.24 5.52 3.61
C PHE A 111 25.78 6.66 4.53
N TYR A 112 25.40 6.36 5.77
CA TYR A 112 24.90 7.36 6.73
C TYR A 112 25.95 7.91 7.70
N ALA A 113 27.22 7.50 7.60
CA ALA A 113 28.28 7.94 8.50
C ALA A 113 28.44 9.47 8.62
N SER A 114 28.13 10.20 7.54
CA SER A 114 28.21 11.68 7.53
C SER A 114 26.92 12.39 7.89
N SER A 115 25.81 11.65 8.03
CA SER A 115 24.46 12.24 8.20
C SER A 115 23.83 11.91 9.55
N PHE A 116 24.26 10.82 10.19
CA PHE A 116 23.76 10.36 11.47
C PHE A 116 24.79 10.56 12.57
N THR A 117 24.30 10.78 13.78
CA THR A 117 25.11 10.75 15.00
C THR A 117 25.58 9.32 15.30
N ALA A 118 26.62 9.19 16.12
CA ALA A 118 27.13 7.87 16.53
C ALA A 118 26.06 7.02 17.25
N SER A 119 25.16 7.66 18.00
CA SER A 119 24.03 7.00 18.66
C SER A 119 23.01 6.49 17.65
N GLU A 120 22.57 7.32 16.70
CA GLU A 120 21.64 6.93 15.64
C GLU A 120 22.20 5.80 14.76
N LEU A 121 23.50 5.81 14.44
CA LEU A 121 24.16 4.74 13.70
C LEU A 121 24.20 3.42 14.49
N LYS A 122 24.41 3.48 15.81
CA LYS A 122 24.39 2.29 16.66
C LYS A 122 22.99 1.71 16.75
N GLU A 123 21.99 2.54 16.99
CA GLU A 123 20.60 2.13 17.14
C GLU A 123 20.02 1.59 15.81
N SER A 124 20.20 2.33 14.71
CA SER A 124 19.76 1.87 13.38
C SER A 124 20.40 0.54 12.99
N SER A 125 21.68 0.32 13.36
CA SER A 125 22.35 -0.97 13.13
C SER A 125 21.69 -2.10 13.92
N ALA A 126 21.32 -1.86 15.18
CA ALA A 126 20.62 -2.83 16.00
C ALA A 126 19.20 -3.13 15.46
N ILE A 127 18.48 -2.10 15.03
CA ILE A 127 17.16 -2.25 14.39
C ILE A 127 17.27 -3.07 13.08
N LEU A 128 18.27 -2.78 12.26
CA LEU A 128 18.52 -3.55 11.03
C LEU A 128 18.75 -5.03 11.34
N LEU A 129 19.58 -5.35 12.31
CA LEU A 129 19.82 -6.75 12.72
C LEU A 129 18.53 -7.43 13.20
N LEU A 130 17.72 -6.74 14.00
CA LEU A 130 16.41 -7.23 14.43
C LEU A 130 15.47 -7.49 13.23
N LEU A 131 15.43 -6.59 12.26
CA LEU A 131 14.59 -6.73 11.06
C LEU A 131 15.09 -7.87 10.15
N PHE A 132 16.41 -8.08 10.04
CA PHE A 132 16.94 -9.26 9.34
C PHE A 132 16.56 -10.55 10.06
N ALA A 133 16.68 -10.61 11.39
CA ALA A 133 16.21 -11.75 12.18
C ALA A 133 14.70 -11.99 11.98
N ASN A 134 13.91 -10.91 11.97
CA ASN A 134 12.49 -10.96 11.66
C ASN A 134 12.22 -11.59 10.28
N MET A 135 12.98 -11.19 9.25
CA MET A 135 12.86 -11.72 7.90
C MET A 135 13.19 -13.22 7.84
N MET A 136 14.21 -13.66 8.56
CA MET A 136 14.54 -15.09 8.65
C MET A 136 13.37 -15.90 9.24
N VAL A 137 12.74 -15.41 10.31
CA VAL A 137 11.55 -16.03 10.91
C VAL A 137 10.40 -16.07 9.90
N THR A 138 10.16 -14.97 9.18
CA THR A 138 9.13 -14.89 8.14
C THR A 138 9.38 -15.91 7.03
N LEU A 139 10.59 -15.96 6.48
CA LEU A 139 10.98 -16.91 5.42
C LEU A 139 10.74 -18.37 5.85
N LEU A 140 11.21 -18.74 7.04
CA LEU A 140 11.02 -20.09 7.57
C LEU A 140 9.55 -20.42 7.83
N GLY A 141 8.74 -19.40 8.14
CA GLY A 141 7.30 -19.50 8.39
C GLY A 141 6.42 -19.50 7.14
N SER A 142 6.91 -18.99 5.99
CA SER A 142 6.13 -18.79 4.77
C SER A 142 5.56 -20.09 4.18
N VAL A 143 6.20 -21.23 4.43
CA VAL A 143 5.65 -22.54 4.03
C VAL A 143 4.29 -22.80 4.71
N TYR A 144 4.13 -22.44 5.97
CA TYR A 144 2.87 -22.64 6.70
C TYR A 144 1.77 -21.71 6.19
N LEU A 145 2.13 -20.47 5.80
CA LEU A 145 1.20 -19.56 5.13
C LEU A 145 0.72 -20.13 3.79
N THR A 146 1.64 -20.69 3.00
CA THR A 146 1.32 -21.36 1.72
C THR A 146 0.33 -22.51 1.92
N ILE A 147 0.55 -23.37 2.91
CA ILE A 147 -0.35 -24.48 3.23
C ILE A 147 -1.74 -23.98 3.61
N LEU A 148 -1.83 -23.00 4.51
CA LEU A 148 -3.09 -22.45 4.97
C LEU A 148 -3.88 -21.78 3.84
N THR A 149 -3.19 -21.06 2.95
CA THR A 149 -3.81 -20.40 1.79
C THR A 149 -4.27 -21.42 0.75
N GLY A 150 -3.44 -22.43 0.44
CA GLY A 150 -3.78 -23.49 -0.49
C GLY A 150 -4.96 -24.35 -0.02
N HIS A 151 -5.11 -24.55 1.28
CA HIS A 151 -6.26 -25.24 1.89
C HIS A 151 -7.43 -24.29 2.22
N GLU A 152 -7.43 -23.06 1.70
CA GLU A 152 -8.50 -22.07 1.85
C GLU A 152 -8.89 -21.74 3.31
N LYS A 153 -7.94 -21.79 4.25
CA LYS A 153 -8.20 -21.46 5.66
C LYS A 153 -8.23 -19.94 5.89
N PHE A 154 -8.99 -19.24 5.04
CA PHE A 154 -9.04 -17.79 5.03
C PHE A 154 -9.59 -17.20 6.33
N THR A 155 -10.59 -17.83 6.94
CA THR A 155 -11.14 -17.36 8.23
C THR A 155 -10.04 -17.29 9.30
N PHE A 156 -9.26 -18.37 9.47
CA PHE A 156 -8.18 -18.39 10.44
C PHE A 156 -7.11 -17.32 10.14
N LEU A 157 -6.67 -17.22 8.87
CA LEU A 157 -5.66 -16.25 8.47
C LEU A 157 -6.11 -14.80 8.72
N LYS A 158 -7.37 -14.48 8.42
CA LYS A 158 -7.91 -13.12 8.58
C LYS A 158 -8.18 -12.78 10.04
N VAL A 159 -8.71 -13.69 10.82
CA VAL A 159 -8.91 -13.48 12.27
C VAL A 159 -7.56 -13.28 12.96
N LEU A 160 -6.56 -14.13 12.66
CA LEU A 160 -5.21 -13.96 13.20
C LEU A 160 -4.62 -12.60 12.80
N ALA A 161 -4.75 -12.20 11.54
CA ALA A 161 -4.26 -10.90 11.07
C ALA A 161 -4.94 -9.73 11.79
N ILE A 162 -6.26 -9.78 12.01
CA ILE A 162 -7.01 -8.75 12.74
C ILE A 162 -6.54 -8.67 14.20
N ILE A 163 -6.38 -9.81 14.87
CA ILE A 163 -5.89 -9.84 16.26
C ILE A 163 -4.51 -9.20 16.36
N ILE A 164 -3.58 -9.59 15.49
CA ILE A 164 -2.22 -9.03 15.47
C ILE A 164 -2.24 -7.53 15.15
N GLN A 165 -3.06 -7.11 14.20
CA GLN A 165 -3.18 -5.71 13.77
C GLN A 165 -3.65 -4.77 14.88
N VAL A 166 -4.42 -5.27 15.84
CA VAL A 166 -4.85 -4.49 17.02
C VAL A 166 -3.88 -4.66 18.19
N ALA A 167 -3.49 -5.91 18.47
CA ALA A 167 -2.66 -6.21 19.63
C ALA A 167 -1.25 -5.65 19.49
N GLN A 168 -0.62 -5.78 18.33
CA GLN A 168 0.75 -5.30 18.12
C GLN A 168 0.91 -3.80 18.39
N PRO A 169 0.13 -2.86 17.79
CA PRO A 169 0.18 -1.45 18.11
C PRO A 169 -0.09 -1.15 19.58
N PHE A 170 -1.04 -1.84 20.21
CA PHE A 170 -1.33 -1.69 21.62
C PHE A 170 -0.11 -2.02 22.49
N PHE A 171 0.54 -3.15 22.25
CA PHE A 171 1.76 -3.53 22.99
C PHE A 171 2.94 -2.62 22.66
N VAL A 172 3.08 -2.15 21.42
CA VAL A 172 4.10 -1.14 21.07
C VAL A 172 3.92 0.11 21.94
N ILE A 173 2.70 0.65 22.03
CA ILE A 173 2.40 1.84 22.85
C ILE A 173 2.75 1.60 24.31
N LEU A 174 2.39 0.45 24.87
CA LEU A 174 2.73 0.10 26.25
C LEU A 174 4.25 0.05 26.50
N CYS A 175 5.01 -0.53 25.57
CA CYS A 175 6.46 -0.65 25.68
C CYS A 175 7.17 0.70 25.46
N VAL A 176 6.78 1.43 24.42
CA VAL A 176 7.39 2.73 24.07
C VAL A 176 7.12 3.79 25.14
N ARG A 177 5.99 3.71 25.85
CA ARG A 177 5.73 4.57 27.03
C ARG A 177 6.79 4.44 28.11
N LYS A 178 7.41 3.24 28.24
CA LYS A 178 8.49 3.00 29.22
C LYS A 178 9.88 3.19 28.63
N ILE A 179 10.07 2.80 27.38
CA ILE A 179 11.35 2.79 26.67
C ILE A 179 11.14 3.44 25.30
N PRO A 180 11.26 4.78 25.18
CA PRO A 180 10.87 5.55 24.01
C PRO A 180 11.95 5.53 22.90
N TYR A 181 12.30 4.36 22.41
CA TYR A 181 13.28 4.16 21.35
C TYR A 181 12.70 3.39 20.16
N ALA A 182 13.20 3.66 18.96
CA ALA A 182 12.78 2.98 17.73
C ALA A 182 13.05 1.46 17.77
N ILE A 183 14.09 1.04 18.48
CA ILE A 183 14.42 -0.38 18.70
C ILE A 183 13.31 -1.11 19.47
N THR A 184 12.62 -0.45 20.38
CA THR A 184 11.49 -1.03 21.14
C THR A 184 10.34 -1.39 20.22
N VAL A 185 10.00 -0.50 19.27
CA VAL A 185 8.97 -0.75 18.24
C VAL A 185 9.34 -2.00 17.44
N SER A 186 10.57 -2.03 16.94
CA SER A 186 11.08 -3.13 16.12
C SER A 186 11.10 -4.46 16.87
N THR A 187 11.46 -4.44 18.16
CA THR A 187 11.45 -5.65 19.01
C THR A 187 10.04 -6.22 19.16
N VAL A 188 9.05 -5.37 19.45
CA VAL A 188 7.66 -5.82 19.58
C VAL A 188 7.14 -6.39 18.24
N ILE A 189 7.48 -5.77 17.11
CA ILE A 189 7.13 -6.28 15.78
C ILE A 189 7.70 -7.69 15.58
N VAL A 190 8.96 -7.91 15.91
CA VAL A 190 9.60 -9.24 15.81
C VAL A 190 8.89 -10.27 16.68
N VAL A 191 8.59 -9.96 17.94
CA VAL A 191 7.88 -10.85 18.85
C VAL A 191 6.51 -11.25 18.29
N PHE A 192 5.72 -10.29 17.80
CA PHE A 192 4.41 -10.56 17.21
C PHE A 192 4.50 -11.36 15.91
N ASN A 193 5.55 -11.16 15.12
CA ASN A 193 5.78 -11.98 13.93
C ASN A 193 6.13 -13.43 14.31
N VAL A 194 6.99 -13.65 15.30
CA VAL A 194 7.29 -14.99 15.84
C VAL A 194 6.02 -15.69 16.33
N LEU A 195 5.17 -14.97 17.07
CA LEU A 195 3.87 -15.48 17.52
C LEU A 195 2.97 -15.85 16.34
N THR A 196 2.93 -15.00 15.31
CA THR A 196 2.14 -15.24 14.09
C THR A 196 2.60 -16.51 13.38
N VAL A 197 3.91 -16.67 13.19
CA VAL A 197 4.50 -17.87 12.56
C VAL A 197 4.22 -19.10 13.41
N LEU A 198 4.38 -19.01 14.72
CA LEU A 198 4.10 -20.11 15.65
C LEU A 198 2.63 -20.54 15.59
N MET A 199 1.68 -19.60 15.58
CA MET A 199 0.25 -19.90 15.46
C MET A 199 -0.08 -20.59 14.14
N ARG A 200 0.51 -20.14 13.02
CA ARG A 200 0.36 -20.81 11.72
C ARG A 200 0.94 -22.23 11.75
N TYR A 201 2.12 -22.42 12.32
CA TYR A 201 2.76 -23.72 12.51
C TYR A 201 1.89 -24.67 13.32
N LEU A 202 1.38 -24.21 14.49
CA LEU A 202 0.52 -25.00 15.35
C LEU A 202 -0.79 -25.39 14.68
N TYR A 203 -1.39 -24.48 13.92
CA TYR A 203 -2.62 -24.77 13.18
C TYR A 203 -2.39 -25.83 12.09
N VAL A 204 -1.32 -25.71 11.31
CA VAL A 204 -0.98 -26.68 10.26
C VAL A 204 -0.67 -28.05 10.85
N THR A 205 0.13 -28.12 11.91
CA THR A 205 0.60 -29.40 12.47
C THR A 205 -0.43 -30.09 13.35
N ARG A 206 -1.17 -29.34 14.18
CA ARG A 206 -2.13 -29.92 15.13
C ARG A 206 -3.54 -30.03 14.55
N LYS A 207 -4.02 -29.02 13.82
CA LYS A 207 -5.40 -28.99 13.31
C LYS A 207 -5.55 -29.60 11.93
N LEU A 208 -4.66 -29.25 10.98
CA LEU A 208 -4.67 -29.86 9.64
C LEU A 208 -3.91 -31.18 9.59
N LYS A 209 -3.06 -31.47 10.58
CA LYS A 209 -2.22 -32.67 10.67
C LYS A 209 -1.34 -32.87 9.43
N ILE A 210 -0.98 -31.80 8.74
CA ILE A 210 -0.11 -31.83 7.56
C ILE A 210 1.35 -31.79 8.04
N ARG A 211 2.13 -32.82 7.64
CA ARG A 211 3.56 -32.88 7.90
C ARG A 211 4.33 -32.73 6.59
N ILE A 212 5.29 -31.81 6.58
CA ILE A 212 6.13 -31.58 5.40
C ILE A 212 7.17 -32.72 5.34
N VAL A 213 6.96 -33.66 4.41
CA VAL A 213 7.85 -34.79 4.19
C VAL A 213 9.04 -34.34 3.35
N LYS A 214 10.25 -34.75 3.73
CA LYS A 214 11.46 -34.48 2.96
C LYS A 214 11.44 -35.36 1.69
N LYS A 215 11.41 -34.74 0.52
CA LYS A 215 11.50 -35.41 -0.79
C LYS A 215 12.86 -35.14 -1.45
N LYS A 216 13.24 -35.98 -2.42
CA LYS A 216 14.44 -35.76 -3.23
C LYS A 216 14.37 -34.43 -3.94
N ARG A 217 15.53 -33.76 -4.10
CA ARG A 217 15.63 -32.46 -4.75
C ARG A 217 15.15 -32.57 -6.20
N ASN A 218 14.10 -31.78 -6.52
CA ASN A 218 13.55 -31.71 -7.86
C ASN A 218 13.92 -30.34 -8.46
N ARG A 219 14.90 -30.33 -9.37
CA ARG A 219 15.40 -29.11 -10.00
C ARG A 219 14.35 -28.44 -10.89
N LYS A 220 13.45 -29.22 -11.51
CA LYS A 220 12.38 -28.69 -12.36
C LYS A 220 11.41 -27.83 -11.55
N VAL A 221 10.91 -28.34 -10.43
CA VAL A 221 9.99 -27.62 -9.54
C VAL A 221 10.66 -26.36 -8.96
N ILE A 222 11.95 -26.45 -8.57
CA ILE A 222 12.70 -25.26 -8.12
C ILE A 222 12.79 -24.23 -9.25
N GLY A 223 13.12 -24.65 -10.48
CA GLY A 223 13.20 -23.76 -11.65
C GLY A 223 11.88 -23.08 -11.97
N GLU A 224 10.76 -23.78 -11.89
CA GLU A 224 9.41 -23.23 -12.10
C GLU A 224 9.05 -22.17 -11.03
N ILE A 225 9.32 -22.46 -9.74
CA ILE A 225 9.08 -21.53 -8.64
C ILE A 225 9.94 -20.27 -8.82
N VAL A 226 11.25 -20.43 -9.02
CA VAL A 226 12.20 -19.32 -9.14
C VAL A 226 11.93 -18.49 -10.41
N GLY A 227 11.66 -19.14 -11.55
CA GLY A 227 11.38 -18.46 -12.82
C GLY A 227 10.13 -17.57 -12.73
N LEU A 228 9.05 -18.08 -12.13
CA LEU A 228 7.85 -17.27 -11.89
C LEU A 228 8.12 -16.12 -10.94
N SER A 229 8.81 -16.39 -9.83
CA SER A 229 9.14 -15.37 -8.83
C SER A 229 10.02 -14.27 -9.39
N ALA A 230 10.99 -14.59 -10.24
CA ALA A 230 11.86 -13.62 -10.91
C ALA A 230 11.08 -12.67 -11.84
N THR A 231 10.05 -13.18 -12.52
CA THR A 231 9.20 -12.35 -13.39
C THR A 231 8.44 -11.30 -12.60
N ILE A 232 7.96 -11.66 -11.40
CA ILE A 232 7.20 -10.75 -10.52
C ILE A 232 8.15 -9.77 -9.83
N LEU A 233 9.37 -10.22 -9.49
CA LEU A 233 10.34 -9.50 -8.68
C LEU A 233 10.71 -8.13 -9.26
N LEU A 234 10.91 -8.03 -10.57
CA LEU A 234 11.27 -6.76 -11.23
C LEU A 234 10.21 -5.67 -11.00
N GLY A 235 8.94 -6.03 -11.12
CA GLY A 235 7.84 -5.10 -10.85
C GLY A 235 7.77 -4.68 -9.38
N CYS A 236 7.93 -5.63 -8.47
CA CYS A 236 7.90 -5.36 -7.04
C CYS A 236 9.10 -4.54 -6.54
N ILE A 237 10.30 -4.75 -7.11
CA ILE A 237 11.49 -3.91 -6.82
C ILE A 237 11.23 -2.48 -7.28
N ALA A 238 10.73 -2.29 -8.51
CA ALA A 238 10.41 -0.96 -9.02
C ALA A 238 9.40 -0.22 -8.11
N ASP A 239 8.40 -0.96 -7.61
CA ASP A 239 7.39 -0.43 -6.68
C ASP A 239 8.03 0.05 -5.36
N GLN A 240 8.88 -0.78 -4.74
CA GLN A 240 9.54 -0.38 -3.50
C GLN A 240 10.54 0.78 -3.70
N ILE A 241 11.28 0.78 -4.79
CA ILE A 241 12.16 1.90 -5.13
C ILE A 241 11.34 3.17 -5.24
N PHE A 242 10.25 3.15 -5.99
CA PHE A 242 9.39 4.32 -6.17
C PHE A 242 8.87 4.90 -4.85
N TRP A 243 8.34 4.04 -3.95
CA TRP A 243 7.67 4.51 -2.73
C TRP A 243 8.57 4.72 -1.51
N LYS A 244 9.80 4.17 -1.52
CA LYS A 244 10.67 4.18 -0.33
C LYS A 244 11.96 4.97 -0.49
N THR A 245 12.37 5.27 -1.72
CA THR A 245 13.65 5.93 -1.97
C THR A 245 13.71 7.36 -1.45
N ASP A 246 12.59 8.09 -1.46
CA ASP A 246 12.54 9.46 -0.92
C ASP A 246 12.98 9.51 0.54
N GLN A 247 12.49 8.57 1.37
CA GLN A 247 12.88 8.49 2.79
C GLN A 247 14.37 8.22 2.96
N VAL A 248 14.95 7.37 2.11
CA VAL A 248 16.37 7.04 2.11
C VAL A 248 17.22 8.25 1.71
N ILE A 249 16.84 8.94 0.63
CA ILE A 249 17.54 10.12 0.12
C ILE A 249 17.45 11.28 1.11
N LEU A 250 16.26 11.55 1.66
CA LEU A 250 16.06 12.63 2.65
C LEU A 250 16.85 12.37 3.93
N GLY A 251 16.91 11.11 4.41
CA GLY A 251 17.74 10.75 5.55
C GLY A 251 19.24 10.93 5.30
N LYS A 252 19.70 10.78 4.03
CA LYS A 252 21.09 11.01 3.66
C LYS A 252 21.43 12.49 3.48
N LEU A 253 20.51 13.27 2.89
CA LEU A 253 20.77 14.68 2.57
C LEU A 253 20.52 15.61 3.77
N PHE A 254 19.65 15.25 4.69
CA PHE A 254 19.21 16.10 5.79
C PHE A 254 19.36 15.39 7.14
N SER A 255 18.23 14.96 7.74
CA SER A 255 18.19 14.36 9.07
C SER A 255 17.03 13.37 9.23
N THR A 256 17.07 12.60 10.31
CA THR A 256 15.98 11.72 10.75
C THR A 256 14.68 12.50 10.99
N THR A 257 14.76 13.72 11.53
CA THR A 257 13.61 14.61 11.77
C THR A 257 12.88 14.98 10.46
N VAL A 258 13.64 15.32 9.41
CA VAL A 258 13.06 15.62 8.09
C VAL A 258 12.34 14.40 7.51
N VAL A 259 12.90 13.21 7.70
CA VAL A 259 12.24 11.97 7.26
C VAL A 259 10.97 11.69 8.05
N ALA A 260 10.91 12.03 9.34
CA ALA A 260 9.69 11.90 10.12
C ALA A 260 8.55 12.74 9.55
N VAL A 261 8.82 14.01 9.23
CA VAL A 261 7.83 14.92 8.63
C VAL A 261 7.37 14.41 7.25
N TYR A 262 8.32 13.99 6.40
CA TYR A 262 7.99 13.37 5.10
C TYR A 262 7.12 12.13 5.27
N SER A 263 7.45 11.27 6.23
CA SER A 263 6.75 10.01 6.47
C SER A 263 5.31 10.22 6.96
N VAL A 264 5.03 11.30 7.69
CA VAL A 264 3.66 11.70 8.05
C VAL A 264 2.86 12.07 6.80
N GLY A 265 3.41 12.87 5.90
CA GLY A 265 2.78 13.16 4.60
C GLY A 265 2.61 11.89 3.75
N ALA A 266 3.62 11.02 3.76
CA ALA A 266 3.56 9.73 3.08
C ALA A 266 2.44 8.83 3.63
N GLN A 267 2.23 8.81 4.92
CA GLN A 267 1.13 8.05 5.53
C GLN A 267 -0.23 8.50 5.02
N ILE A 268 -0.42 9.80 4.81
CA ILE A 268 -1.68 10.37 4.31
C ILE A 268 -1.92 9.94 2.86
N TYR A 269 -0.95 10.11 1.95
CA TYR A 269 -1.17 9.69 0.56
C TYR A 269 -1.27 8.16 0.43
N MET A 270 -0.66 7.37 1.30
CA MET A 270 -0.84 5.92 1.33
C MET A 270 -2.25 5.52 1.81
N MET A 271 -2.83 6.22 2.79
CA MET A 271 -4.23 6.04 3.15
C MET A 271 -5.16 6.41 1.99
N TYR A 272 -4.89 7.53 1.32
CA TYR A 272 -5.61 7.95 0.13
C TYR A 272 -5.59 6.91 -1.00
N MET A 273 -4.43 6.27 -1.23
CA MET A 273 -4.27 5.19 -2.19
C MET A 273 -5.22 4.02 -1.92
N GLN A 274 -5.44 3.67 -0.67
CA GLN A 274 -6.29 2.54 -0.30
C GLN A 274 -7.75 2.73 -0.75
N PHE A 275 -8.26 3.97 -0.74
CA PHE A 275 -9.63 4.26 -1.21
C PHE A 275 -9.79 3.98 -2.71
N GLY A 276 -8.84 4.37 -3.54
CA GLY A 276 -8.92 4.17 -4.99
C GLY A 276 -8.68 2.72 -5.44
N THR A 277 -7.69 2.05 -4.85
CA THR A 277 -7.31 0.69 -5.25
C THR A 277 -8.37 -0.36 -4.92
N GLN A 278 -9.13 -0.19 -3.82
CA GLN A 278 -10.19 -1.13 -3.44
C GLN A 278 -11.34 -1.15 -4.45
N ILE A 279 -11.69 -0.01 -5.04
CA ILE A 279 -12.78 0.08 -6.01
C ILE A 279 -12.47 -0.80 -7.24
N ALA A 280 -11.28 -0.68 -7.80
CA ALA A 280 -10.90 -1.40 -9.02
C ALA A 280 -10.82 -2.93 -8.83
N SER A 281 -10.35 -3.39 -7.67
CA SER A 281 -10.13 -4.82 -7.39
C SER A 281 -11.42 -5.66 -7.47
N VAL A 282 -12.57 -5.07 -7.12
CA VAL A 282 -13.88 -5.73 -7.14
C VAL A 282 -14.32 -6.06 -8.57
N PHE A 283 -13.87 -5.29 -9.57
CA PHE A 283 -14.31 -5.44 -10.96
C PHE A 283 -13.47 -6.39 -11.80
N TYR A 284 -12.37 -6.95 -11.28
CA TYR A 284 -11.50 -7.87 -12.02
C TYR A 284 -12.25 -9.06 -12.66
N PRO A 285 -13.12 -9.80 -11.94
CA PRO A 285 -13.88 -10.91 -12.55
C PRO A 285 -14.80 -10.44 -13.67
N LYS A 286 -15.45 -9.29 -13.48
CA LYS A 286 -16.35 -8.70 -14.48
C LYS A 286 -15.60 -8.28 -15.75
N VAL A 287 -14.41 -7.72 -15.63
CA VAL A 287 -13.55 -7.37 -16.76
C VAL A 287 -13.20 -8.63 -17.56
N SER A 288 -12.81 -9.73 -16.89
CA SER A 288 -12.44 -10.99 -17.53
C SER A 288 -13.60 -11.61 -18.32
N ILE A 289 -14.83 -11.52 -17.80
CA ILE A 289 -16.03 -12.04 -18.48
C ILE A 289 -16.38 -11.14 -19.68
N LEU A 290 -16.51 -9.83 -19.45
CA LEU A 290 -16.91 -8.89 -20.50
C LEU A 290 -15.93 -8.87 -21.68
N TYR A 291 -14.64 -9.07 -21.40
CA TYR A 291 -13.63 -9.06 -22.46
C TYR A 291 -13.78 -10.21 -23.47
N GLN A 292 -14.40 -11.34 -23.07
CA GLN A 292 -14.65 -12.50 -23.93
C GLN A 292 -15.97 -12.42 -24.70
N GLU A 293 -16.83 -11.44 -24.37
CA GLU A 293 -18.11 -11.25 -25.06
C GLU A 293 -17.93 -10.56 -26.43
N GLU A 294 -18.96 -10.65 -27.27
CA GLU A 294 -19.05 -9.87 -28.51
C GLU A 294 -18.97 -8.37 -28.21
N ASN A 295 -18.13 -7.65 -28.95
CA ASN A 295 -17.74 -6.25 -28.66
C ASN A 295 -17.14 -6.05 -27.26
N GLY A 296 -16.44 -7.06 -26.74
CA GLY A 296 -15.91 -7.09 -25.37
C GLY A 296 -15.02 -5.90 -25.02
N LEU A 297 -14.17 -5.45 -25.96
CA LEU A 297 -13.30 -4.29 -25.74
C LEU A 297 -14.11 -3.00 -25.51
N GLN A 298 -15.20 -2.79 -26.26
CA GLN A 298 -16.05 -1.62 -26.07
C GLN A 298 -16.79 -1.67 -24.75
N LYS A 299 -17.36 -2.82 -24.36
CA LYS A 299 -18.02 -3.04 -23.07
C LYS A 299 -17.07 -2.80 -21.90
N VAL A 300 -15.84 -3.29 -22.02
CA VAL A 300 -14.79 -3.07 -21.00
C VAL A 300 -14.36 -1.60 -20.96
N SER A 301 -14.27 -0.90 -22.11
CA SER A 301 -13.98 0.54 -22.15
C SER A 301 -15.09 1.37 -21.49
N ASP A 302 -16.36 1.05 -21.72
CA ASP A 302 -17.48 1.72 -21.04
C ASP A 302 -17.51 1.41 -19.53
N LEU A 303 -17.17 0.18 -19.13
CA LEU A 303 -17.00 -0.15 -17.71
C LEU A 303 -15.84 0.66 -17.09
N PHE A 304 -14.70 0.77 -17.79
CA PHE A 304 -13.55 1.56 -17.34
C PHE A 304 -13.93 3.02 -17.10
N ILE A 305 -14.69 3.64 -18.00
CA ILE A 305 -15.17 5.02 -17.86
C ILE A 305 -16.08 5.15 -16.64
N ARG A 306 -17.06 4.26 -16.46
CA ARG A 306 -17.99 4.31 -15.31
C ARG A 306 -17.28 4.14 -13.99
N VAL A 307 -16.39 3.16 -13.89
CA VAL A 307 -15.63 2.90 -12.64
C VAL A 307 -14.69 4.05 -12.35
N GLY A 308 -14.00 4.59 -13.37
CA GLY A 308 -13.11 5.73 -13.21
C GLY A 308 -13.84 7.00 -12.74
N ARG A 309 -15.05 7.28 -13.28
CA ARG A 309 -15.93 8.36 -12.79
C ARG A 309 -16.30 8.18 -11.33
N ALA A 310 -16.78 6.99 -10.97
CA ALA A 310 -17.14 6.67 -9.58
C ALA A 310 -15.92 6.79 -8.65
N THR A 311 -14.75 6.39 -9.11
CA THR A 311 -13.51 6.57 -8.35
C THR A 311 -13.19 8.04 -8.16
N PHE A 312 -13.31 8.90 -9.20
CA PHE A 312 -13.11 10.35 -9.06
C PHE A 312 -14.06 10.98 -8.05
N PHE A 313 -15.33 10.59 -8.00
CA PHE A 313 -16.25 11.10 -6.98
C PHE A 313 -15.71 10.91 -5.56
N VAL A 314 -15.18 9.73 -5.27
CA VAL A 314 -14.69 9.38 -3.92
C VAL A 314 -13.33 10.03 -3.64
N ILE A 315 -12.37 9.89 -4.56
CA ILE A 315 -11.01 10.35 -4.31
C ILE A 315 -10.92 11.89 -4.30
N LEU A 316 -11.70 12.59 -5.13
CA LEU A 316 -11.72 14.06 -5.12
C LEU A 316 -12.39 14.61 -3.86
N LEU A 317 -13.36 13.91 -3.25
CA LEU A 317 -13.86 14.29 -1.93
C LEU A 317 -12.76 14.26 -0.88
N VAL A 318 -11.96 13.17 -0.85
CA VAL A 318 -10.87 13.02 0.12
C VAL A 318 -9.77 14.07 -0.15
N LEU A 319 -9.37 14.26 -1.42
CA LEU A 319 -8.35 15.22 -1.81
C LEU A 319 -8.79 16.66 -1.46
N SER A 320 -10.00 17.07 -1.87
CA SER A 320 -10.53 18.40 -1.61
C SER A 320 -10.73 18.65 -0.11
N GLY A 321 -11.26 17.66 0.63
CA GLY A 321 -11.35 17.74 2.07
C GLY A 321 -9.99 17.92 2.74
N PHE A 322 -8.95 17.23 2.26
CA PHE A 322 -7.60 17.40 2.77
C PHE A 322 -6.98 18.76 2.36
N ILE A 323 -7.26 19.28 1.18
CA ILE A 323 -6.83 20.64 0.79
C ILE A 323 -7.43 21.69 1.73
N ILE A 324 -8.72 21.54 2.07
CA ILE A 324 -9.44 22.53 2.90
C ILE A 324 -9.03 22.43 4.37
N PHE A 325 -9.01 21.21 4.92
CA PHE A 325 -8.90 20.95 6.37
C PHE A 325 -7.57 20.31 6.78
N GLY A 326 -6.68 20.00 5.84
CA GLY A 326 -5.50 19.17 6.11
C GLY A 326 -4.48 19.80 7.06
N ARG A 327 -4.37 21.14 7.10
CA ARG A 327 -3.46 21.83 8.04
C ARG A 327 -3.95 21.66 9.47
N GLU A 328 -5.21 21.93 9.74
CA GLU A 328 -5.83 21.77 11.04
C GLU A 328 -5.90 20.30 11.45
N PHE A 329 -6.18 19.42 10.47
CA PHE A 329 -6.13 17.98 10.71
C PHE A 329 -4.74 17.54 11.17
N LEU A 330 -3.67 17.97 10.51
CA LEU A 330 -2.30 17.64 10.92
C LEU A 330 -1.97 18.18 12.31
N LEU A 331 -2.33 19.44 12.60
CA LEU A 331 -2.10 20.05 13.90
C LEU A 331 -2.79 19.26 15.03
N VAL A 332 -4.04 18.87 14.81
CA VAL A 332 -4.81 18.05 15.76
C VAL A 332 -4.27 16.62 15.83
N TRP A 333 -3.85 16.06 14.70
CA TRP A 333 -3.49 14.65 14.59
C TRP A 333 -2.08 14.34 15.09
N VAL A 334 -1.07 15.13 14.69
CA VAL A 334 0.34 14.88 15.02
C VAL A 334 1.01 16.02 15.79
N GLY A 335 0.36 17.18 15.92
CA GLY A 335 0.87 18.35 16.60
C GLY A 335 1.70 19.28 15.72
N GLU A 336 2.40 20.23 16.35
CA GLU A 336 3.26 21.23 15.70
C GLU A 336 4.52 20.59 15.10
N GLY A 337 5.13 21.28 14.11
CA GLY A 337 6.36 20.86 13.45
C GLY A 337 6.18 19.85 12.31
N TYR A 338 4.93 19.62 11.88
CA TYR A 338 4.59 18.75 10.74
C TYR A 338 3.91 19.48 9.58
N GLU A 339 3.99 20.81 9.54
CA GLU A 339 3.30 21.65 8.55
C GLU A 339 3.72 21.31 7.11
N ALA A 340 4.99 20.93 6.90
CA ALA A 340 5.48 20.53 5.59
C ALA A 340 4.86 19.21 5.09
N ALA A 341 4.37 18.34 6.00
CA ALA A 341 3.68 17.10 5.63
C ALA A 341 2.39 17.36 4.84
N TYR A 342 1.73 18.51 5.06
CA TYR A 342 0.58 18.95 4.27
C TYR A 342 0.92 19.06 2.78
N TRP A 343 2.01 19.76 2.46
CA TRP A 343 2.45 19.93 1.08
C TRP A 343 2.94 18.62 0.47
N VAL A 344 3.67 17.81 1.24
CA VAL A 344 4.10 16.47 0.80
C VAL A 344 2.90 15.63 0.38
N ALA A 345 1.84 15.61 1.18
CA ALA A 345 0.64 14.83 0.87
C ALA A 345 -0.06 15.35 -0.40
N ILE A 346 -0.36 16.66 -0.50
CA ILE A 346 -1.10 17.23 -1.63
C ILE A 346 -0.35 17.08 -2.95
N ILE A 347 0.96 17.36 -2.97
CA ILE A 347 1.79 17.30 -4.17
C ILE A 347 1.78 15.88 -4.77
N VAL A 348 1.77 14.86 -3.92
CA VAL A 348 1.70 13.46 -4.38
C VAL A 348 0.26 13.04 -4.69
N MET A 349 -0.74 13.42 -3.88
CA MET A 349 -2.14 13.03 -4.07
C MET A 349 -2.73 13.54 -5.39
N LEU A 350 -2.34 14.75 -5.84
CA LEU A 350 -2.84 15.35 -7.08
C LEU A 350 -2.60 14.46 -8.31
N PRO A 351 -1.36 14.15 -8.72
CA PRO A 351 -1.11 13.28 -9.87
C PRO A 351 -1.58 11.85 -9.63
N PHE A 352 -1.55 11.41 -8.37
CA PHE A 352 -2.00 10.08 -7.98
C PHE A 352 -3.51 9.87 -8.20
N SER A 353 -4.31 10.93 -8.13
CA SER A 353 -5.74 10.88 -8.43
C SER A 353 -6.00 10.35 -9.84
N VAL A 354 -5.16 10.68 -10.81
CA VAL A 354 -5.26 10.19 -12.18
C VAL A 354 -4.99 8.69 -12.25
N ASP A 355 -3.91 8.21 -11.60
CA ASP A 355 -3.56 6.79 -11.58
C ASP A 355 -4.65 5.95 -10.88
N LEU A 356 -5.20 6.44 -9.76
CA LEU A 356 -6.26 5.77 -9.02
C LEU A 356 -7.57 5.67 -9.82
N ALA A 357 -7.96 6.73 -10.51
CA ALA A 357 -9.16 6.70 -11.35
C ALA A 357 -9.03 5.74 -12.54
N GLN A 358 -7.80 5.50 -12.99
CA GLN A 358 -7.47 4.59 -14.09
C GLN A 358 -7.07 3.18 -13.61
N ASN A 359 -7.18 2.89 -12.32
CA ASN A 359 -6.67 1.65 -11.73
C ASN A 359 -7.34 0.38 -12.31
N LEU A 360 -8.62 0.46 -12.77
CA LEU A 360 -9.26 -0.63 -13.50
C LEU A 360 -8.50 -1.01 -14.79
N GLY A 361 -7.77 -0.07 -15.39
CA GLY A 361 -6.89 -0.31 -16.55
C GLY A 361 -5.84 -1.38 -16.28
N LEU A 362 -5.39 -1.53 -15.01
CA LEU A 362 -4.45 -2.58 -14.64
C LEU A 362 -5.06 -3.98 -14.77
N CYS A 363 -6.31 -4.13 -14.34
CA CYS A 363 -7.06 -5.39 -14.52
C CYS A 363 -7.21 -5.72 -16.01
N ILE A 364 -7.49 -4.71 -16.84
CA ILE A 364 -7.61 -4.86 -18.29
C ILE A 364 -6.27 -5.30 -18.90
N LEU A 365 -5.15 -4.70 -18.49
CA LEU A 365 -3.80 -5.10 -18.93
C LEU A 365 -3.45 -6.55 -18.56
N GLN A 366 -3.88 -6.97 -17.37
CA GLN A 366 -3.69 -8.37 -16.93
C GLN A 366 -4.47 -9.33 -17.79
N VAL A 367 -5.74 -9.06 -18.07
CA VAL A 367 -6.61 -9.88 -18.94
C VAL A 367 -6.07 -9.93 -20.37
N LYS A 368 -5.56 -8.80 -20.90
CA LYS A 368 -4.93 -8.73 -22.25
C LYS A 368 -3.52 -9.32 -22.32
N GLY A 369 -2.91 -9.70 -21.20
CA GLY A 369 -1.51 -10.14 -21.17
C GLY A 369 -0.47 -9.03 -21.45
N GLN A 370 -0.87 -7.76 -21.35
CA GLN A 370 -0.02 -6.58 -21.64
C GLN A 370 0.53 -5.90 -20.40
N TYR A 371 0.47 -6.55 -19.25
CA TYR A 371 0.94 -6.00 -17.97
C TYR A 371 2.44 -5.67 -17.95
N GLY A 372 3.24 -6.36 -18.77
CA GLY A 372 4.69 -6.14 -18.88
C GLY A 372 5.08 -4.72 -19.30
N PHE A 373 4.25 -4.03 -20.11
CA PHE A 373 4.50 -2.63 -20.47
C PHE A 373 4.41 -1.72 -19.24
N ARG A 374 3.39 -1.90 -18.41
CA ARG A 374 3.26 -1.14 -17.16
C ARG A 374 4.47 -1.33 -16.24
N ALA A 375 4.96 -2.56 -16.10
CA ALA A 375 6.14 -2.83 -15.27
C ALA A 375 7.37 -2.03 -15.75
N LYS A 376 7.57 -1.92 -17.07
CA LYS A 376 8.64 -1.10 -17.66
C LYS A 376 8.46 0.38 -17.38
N ILE A 377 7.23 0.90 -17.52
CA ILE A 377 6.92 2.31 -17.24
C ILE A 377 7.09 2.61 -15.75
N TYR A 378 6.74 1.68 -14.87
CA TYR A 378 6.91 1.85 -13.44
C TYR A 378 8.40 1.87 -13.03
N LEU A 379 9.23 1.06 -13.68
CA LEU A 379 10.67 1.12 -13.51
C LEU A 379 11.25 2.47 -13.99
N LEU A 380 10.78 2.96 -15.14
CA LEU A 380 11.14 4.30 -15.64
C LEU A 380 10.74 5.38 -14.63
N SER A 381 9.53 5.28 -14.07
CA SER A 381 9.05 6.20 -13.03
C SER A 381 9.97 6.20 -11.80
N ALA A 382 10.37 5.01 -11.34
CA ALA A 382 11.28 4.87 -10.21
C ALA A 382 12.66 5.49 -10.48
N LEU A 383 13.22 5.29 -11.66
CA LEU A 383 14.49 5.89 -12.06
C LEU A 383 14.40 7.42 -12.16
N LEU A 384 13.34 7.94 -12.79
CA LEU A 384 13.08 9.39 -12.85
C LEU A 384 12.93 9.97 -11.44
N ASN A 385 12.17 9.30 -10.58
CA ASN A 385 12.00 9.72 -9.19
C ASN A 385 13.33 9.83 -8.46
N ILE A 386 14.21 8.82 -8.52
CA ILE A 386 15.54 8.88 -7.87
C ILE A 386 16.33 10.11 -8.30
N ILE A 387 16.45 10.30 -9.63
CA ILE A 387 17.26 11.39 -10.21
C ILE A 387 16.69 12.75 -9.78
N THR A 388 15.39 12.92 -9.98
CA THR A 388 14.72 14.20 -9.69
C THR A 388 14.62 14.48 -8.19
N THR A 389 14.50 13.44 -7.34
CA THR A 389 14.50 13.60 -5.87
C THR A 389 15.84 14.14 -5.38
N VAL A 390 16.97 13.61 -5.86
CA VAL A 390 18.30 14.13 -5.48
C VAL A 390 18.46 15.59 -5.91
N LEU A 391 18.01 15.94 -7.13
CA LEU A 391 18.11 17.31 -7.66
C LEU A 391 17.20 18.29 -6.92
N PHE A 392 15.94 17.96 -6.74
CA PHE A 392 14.96 18.88 -6.17
C PHE A 392 15.04 18.95 -4.64
N ALA A 393 15.32 17.84 -3.96
CA ALA A 393 15.47 17.86 -2.50
C ALA A 393 16.64 18.76 -2.08
N ARG A 394 17.75 18.77 -2.80
CA ARG A 394 18.89 19.68 -2.52
C ARG A 394 18.53 21.16 -2.65
N ARG A 395 17.57 21.52 -3.50
CA ARG A 395 17.20 22.93 -3.77
C ARG A 395 16.06 23.42 -2.90
N ILE A 396 15.00 22.62 -2.75
CA ILE A 396 13.75 23.00 -2.09
C ILE A 396 13.34 22.03 -0.96
N GLY A 397 14.29 21.24 -0.46
CA GLY A 397 14.08 20.41 0.73
C GLY A 397 13.06 19.30 0.55
N ILE A 398 12.29 19.07 1.60
CA ILE A 398 11.29 18.00 1.70
C ILE A 398 10.21 18.06 0.60
N THR A 399 9.77 19.26 0.24
CA THR A 399 8.78 19.47 -0.84
C THR A 399 9.35 19.11 -2.20
N GLY A 400 10.67 19.20 -2.37
CA GLY A 400 11.35 18.79 -3.58
C GLY A 400 11.29 17.28 -3.82
N ALA A 401 11.39 16.48 -2.77
CA ALA A 401 11.21 15.03 -2.86
C ALA A 401 9.76 14.70 -3.27
N ALA A 402 8.77 15.34 -2.65
CA ALA A 402 7.38 15.14 -3.00
C ALA A 402 7.06 15.57 -4.45
N LEU A 403 7.62 16.71 -4.92
CA LEU A 403 7.50 17.16 -6.31
C LEU A 403 8.11 16.16 -7.29
N SER A 404 9.25 15.59 -6.95
CA SER A 404 9.87 14.54 -7.76
C SER A 404 8.93 13.35 -7.97
N THR A 405 8.37 12.84 -6.88
CA THR A 405 7.38 11.76 -6.91
C THR A 405 6.16 12.14 -7.73
N GLY A 406 5.61 13.33 -7.50
CA GLY A 406 4.45 13.84 -8.23
C GLY A 406 4.70 14.00 -9.74
N ILE A 407 5.82 14.59 -10.13
CA ILE A 407 6.20 14.78 -11.54
C ILE A 407 6.44 13.43 -12.22
N SER A 408 7.20 12.53 -11.59
CA SER A 408 7.46 11.20 -12.12
C SER A 408 6.17 10.43 -12.37
N MET A 409 5.22 10.53 -11.45
CA MET A 409 3.90 9.92 -11.55
C MET A 409 3.05 10.55 -12.66
N PHE A 410 3.02 11.87 -12.74
CA PHE A 410 2.30 12.58 -13.78
C PHE A 410 2.80 12.22 -15.19
N LEU A 411 4.11 12.21 -15.38
CA LEU A 411 4.71 11.87 -16.67
C LEU A 411 4.44 10.41 -17.06
N THR A 412 4.58 9.47 -16.12
CA THR A 412 4.49 8.04 -16.41
C THR A 412 3.04 7.55 -16.39
N SER A 413 2.35 7.64 -15.26
CA SER A 413 0.95 7.17 -15.14
C SER A 413 -0.03 8.16 -15.77
N GLY A 414 0.23 9.46 -15.66
CA GLY A 414 -0.63 10.50 -16.23
C GLY A 414 -0.55 10.60 -17.77
N LEU A 415 0.65 10.67 -18.36
CA LEU A 415 0.81 10.89 -19.81
C LEU A 415 1.05 9.58 -20.55
N ILE A 416 2.12 8.84 -20.23
CA ILE A 416 2.53 7.67 -21.01
C ILE A 416 1.48 6.57 -20.95
N MET A 417 0.92 6.28 -19.76
CA MET A 417 -0.12 5.26 -19.63
C MET A 417 -1.42 5.66 -20.31
N ASN A 418 -1.82 6.95 -20.30
CA ASN A 418 -2.98 7.42 -21.05
C ASN A 418 -2.82 7.22 -22.56
N TRP A 419 -1.63 7.56 -23.10
CA TRP A 419 -1.31 7.29 -24.51
C TRP A 419 -1.38 5.78 -24.81
N PHE A 420 -0.81 4.95 -23.92
CA PHE A 420 -0.81 3.50 -24.10
C PHE A 420 -2.22 2.91 -24.06
N PHE A 421 -3.05 3.32 -23.11
CA PHE A 421 -4.46 2.91 -23.03
C PHE A 421 -5.23 3.27 -24.29
N GLN A 422 -5.06 4.48 -24.83
CA GLN A 422 -5.74 4.92 -26.04
C GLN A 422 -5.23 4.17 -27.29
N LYS A 423 -3.91 4.12 -27.51
CA LYS A 423 -3.34 3.67 -28.79
C LYS A 423 -3.09 2.17 -28.87
N ARG A 424 -2.76 1.51 -27.78
CA ARG A 424 -2.36 0.09 -27.76
C ARG A 424 -3.41 -0.81 -27.12
N VAL A 425 -4.05 -0.36 -26.06
CA VAL A 425 -5.09 -1.15 -25.40
C VAL A 425 -6.44 -0.96 -26.10
N GLY A 426 -6.68 0.20 -26.69
CA GLY A 426 -7.93 0.53 -27.39
C GLY A 426 -9.04 1.03 -26.46
N LEU A 427 -8.70 1.54 -25.27
CA LEU A 427 -9.66 2.19 -24.38
C LEU A 427 -9.93 3.61 -24.86
N ASN A 428 -11.19 4.06 -24.79
CA ASN A 428 -11.56 5.40 -25.23
C ASN A 428 -11.22 6.46 -24.16
N MET A 429 -9.92 6.84 -24.10
CA MET A 429 -9.43 7.82 -23.13
C MET A 429 -9.98 9.23 -23.40
N ILE A 430 -10.30 9.57 -24.65
CA ILE A 430 -10.92 10.86 -24.98
C ILE A 430 -12.30 10.96 -24.34
N LYS A 431 -13.13 9.91 -24.46
CA LYS A 431 -14.44 9.85 -23.82
C LYS A 431 -14.30 9.86 -22.31
N PHE A 432 -13.31 9.13 -21.76
CA PHE A 432 -13.01 9.12 -20.32
C PHE A 432 -12.79 10.54 -19.80
N TRP A 433 -11.86 11.30 -20.38
CA TRP A 433 -11.55 12.65 -19.93
C TRP A 433 -12.71 13.64 -20.17
N LYS A 434 -13.39 13.56 -21.31
CA LYS A 434 -14.58 14.39 -21.58
C LYS A 434 -15.68 14.22 -20.54
N THR A 435 -15.88 12.98 -20.06
CA THR A 435 -16.92 12.68 -19.06
C THR A 435 -16.48 12.93 -17.62
N THR A 436 -15.18 13.01 -17.34
CA THR A 436 -14.66 13.23 -16.00
C THR A 436 -14.27 14.68 -15.72
N ILE A 437 -13.98 15.48 -16.76
CA ILE A 437 -13.56 16.87 -16.58
C ILE A 437 -14.60 17.72 -15.84
N GLY A 438 -15.90 17.46 -16.05
CA GLY A 438 -16.98 18.13 -15.32
C GLY A 438 -16.94 17.83 -13.82
N ILE A 439 -16.63 16.59 -13.43
CA ILE A 439 -16.47 16.18 -12.02
C ILE A 439 -15.27 16.93 -11.41
N ILE A 440 -14.14 16.95 -12.13
CA ILE A 440 -12.91 17.60 -11.65
C ILE A 440 -13.13 19.12 -11.52
N SER A 441 -13.70 19.77 -12.53
CA SER A 441 -13.96 21.22 -12.51
C SER A 441 -14.90 21.61 -11.36
N LEU A 442 -15.95 20.83 -11.15
CA LEU A 442 -16.89 21.06 -10.06
C LEU A 442 -16.24 20.87 -8.68
N ALA A 443 -15.39 19.83 -8.53
CA ALA A 443 -14.62 19.62 -7.31
C ALA A 443 -13.66 20.77 -7.03
N VAL A 444 -12.98 21.30 -8.05
CA VAL A 444 -12.07 22.45 -7.90
C VAL A 444 -12.85 23.71 -7.48
N LEU A 445 -14.00 23.98 -8.10
CA LEU A 445 -14.85 25.13 -7.73
C LEU A 445 -15.35 25.00 -6.29
N LEU A 446 -15.83 23.82 -5.89
CA LEU A 446 -16.27 23.57 -4.52
C LEU A 446 -15.14 23.74 -3.51
N THR A 447 -13.94 23.23 -3.86
CA THR A 447 -12.75 23.38 -3.00
C THR A 447 -12.39 24.85 -2.82
N GLY A 448 -12.36 25.62 -3.91
CA GLY A 448 -12.08 27.07 -3.88
C GLY A 448 -13.09 27.85 -3.04
N ALA A 449 -14.40 27.58 -3.25
CA ALA A 449 -15.47 28.20 -2.46
C ALA A 449 -15.38 27.84 -0.97
N ALA A 450 -15.11 26.56 -0.66
CA ALA A 450 -14.98 26.12 0.73
C ALA A 450 -13.73 26.71 1.41
N CYS A 451 -12.59 26.81 0.71
CA CYS A 451 -11.40 27.49 1.22
C CYS A 451 -11.66 28.98 1.51
N PHE A 452 -12.39 29.68 0.61
CA PHE A 452 -12.77 31.09 0.79
C PHE A 452 -13.69 31.26 2.01
N ILE A 453 -14.76 30.45 2.11
CA ILE A 453 -15.69 30.50 3.25
C ILE A 453 -14.97 30.18 4.57
N LYS A 454 -14.11 29.15 4.56
CA LYS A 454 -13.29 28.79 5.72
C LYS A 454 -12.43 29.97 6.18
N GLY A 455 -11.75 30.66 5.25
CA GLY A 455 -10.93 31.83 5.55
C GLY A 455 -11.68 33.00 6.17
N MET A 456 -13.01 33.10 5.93
CA MET A 456 -13.88 34.12 6.53
C MET A 456 -14.38 33.74 7.94
N ILE A 457 -14.61 32.44 8.18
CA ILE A 457 -15.31 31.97 9.39
C ILE A 457 -14.35 31.42 10.45
N TRP A 458 -13.26 30.79 10.01
CA TRP A 458 -12.38 30.07 10.92
C TRP A 458 -11.20 30.94 11.37
N HIS A 459 -11.12 31.11 12.70
CA HIS A 459 -10.00 31.76 13.38
C HIS A 459 -9.28 30.70 14.22
N ASP A 460 -7.97 30.68 14.22
CA ASP A 460 -7.17 29.76 15.04
C ASP A 460 -7.28 30.10 16.54
N PRO A 461 -7.25 29.12 17.44
CA PRO A 461 -7.12 27.66 17.24
C PRO A 461 -8.46 26.95 16.99
N VAL A 462 -8.47 26.00 16.05
CA VAL A 462 -9.66 25.21 15.70
C VAL A 462 -9.81 24.01 16.64
N SER A 463 -11.00 23.84 17.23
CA SER A 463 -11.25 22.67 18.08
C SER A 463 -11.49 21.41 17.24
N VAL A 464 -11.22 20.21 17.83
CA VAL A 464 -11.48 18.92 17.20
C VAL A 464 -12.93 18.76 16.74
N ILE A 465 -13.87 19.31 17.55
CA ILE A 465 -15.31 19.25 17.23
C ILE A 465 -15.63 20.12 16.01
N GLN A 466 -15.09 21.35 15.96
CA GLN A 466 -15.28 22.25 14.81
C GLN A 466 -14.70 21.64 13.53
N LEU A 467 -13.52 21.01 13.61
CA LEU A 467 -12.91 20.29 12.48
C LEU A 467 -13.82 19.15 12.01
N GLY A 468 -14.31 18.32 12.92
CA GLY A 468 -15.21 17.21 12.60
C GLY A 468 -16.52 17.67 11.95
N LEU A 469 -17.14 18.73 12.50
CA LEU A 469 -18.38 19.32 11.94
C LEU A 469 -18.12 19.95 10.56
N GLY A 470 -17.01 20.62 10.37
CA GLY A 470 -16.61 21.20 9.08
C GLY A 470 -16.41 20.14 8.01
N ILE A 471 -15.72 19.05 8.32
CA ILE A 471 -15.52 17.90 7.42
C ILE A 471 -16.86 17.26 7.08
N LEU A 472 -17.73 17.06 8.06
CA LEU A 472 -19.05 16.46 7.86
C LEU A 472 -19.93 17.33 6.96
N LEU A 473 -20.01 18.64 7.24
CA LEU A 473 -20.76 19.59 6.45
C LEU A 473 -20.25 19.63 5.01
N TYR A 474 -18.93 19.74 4.82
CA TYR A 474 -18.33 19.72 3.49
C TYR A 474 -18.66 18.41 2.75
N THR A 475 -18.57 17.27 3.40
CA THR A 475 -18.91 15.96 2.81
C THR A 475 -20.35 15.92 2.31
N ILE A 476 -21.30 16.45 3.11
CA ILE A 476 -22.72 16.51 2.74
C ILE A 476 -22.92 17.45 1.54
N VAL A 477 -22.37 18.65 1.60
CA VAL A 477 -22.47 19.65 0.51
C VAL A 477 -21.82 19.12 -0.77
N TYR A 478 -20.60 18.57 -0.68
CA TYR A 478 -19.93 17.94 -1.81
C TYR A 478 -20.78 16.83 -2.43
N GLY A 479 -21.27 15.90 -1.60
CA GLY A 479 -22.13 14.80 -2.07
C GLY A 479 -23.38 15.29 -2.76
N ALA A 480 -24.09 16.29 -2.18
CA ALA A 480 -25.30 16.86 -2.74
C ALA A 480 -25.02 17.57 -4.09
N VAL A 481 -23.99 18.44 -4.16
CA VAL A 481 -23.65 19.16 -5.38
C VAL A 481 -23.18 18.20 -6.48
N MET A 482 -22.32 17.23 -6.16
CA MET A 482 -21.86 16.23 -7.12
C MET A 482 -23.02 15.39 -7.66
N PHE A 483 -23.96 15.00 -6.80
CA PHE A 483 -25.15 14.25 -7.22
C PHE A 483 -26.06 15.06 -8.15
N LEU A 484 -26.24 16.35 -7.88
CA LEU A 484 -27.15 17.21 -8.65
C LEU A 484 -26.56 17.61 -10.00
N PHE A 485 -25.25 17.92 -10.06
CA PHE A 485 -24.65 18.54 -11.23
C PHE A 485 -23.72 17.65 -12.05
N ALA A 486 -23.06 16.66 -11.42
CA ALA A 486 -22.07 15.82 -12.08
C ALA A 486 -22.47 14.35 -12.29
N ALA A 487 -23.51 13.86 -11.58
CA ALA A 487 -23.92 12.46 -11.70
C ALA A 487 -24.72 12.23 -12.98
N ASP A 488 -24.33 11.19 -13.74
CA ASP A 488 -25.06 10.71 -14.91
C ASP A 488 -26.40 10.07 -14.53
N PRO A 489 -27.39 9.99 -15.46
CA PRO A 489 -28.71 9.39 -15.16
C PRO A 489 -28.61 7.97 -14.60
N ALA A 490 -27.65 7.14 -15.09
CA ALA A 490 -27.43 5.79 -14.61
C ALA A 490 -26.85 5.75 -13.17
N GLU A 491 -26.00 6.72 -12.83
CA GLU A 491 -25.42 6.86 -11.47
C GLU A 491 -26.49 7.32 -10.49
N ARG A 492 -27.40 8.23 -10.91
CA ARG A 492 -28.56 8.68 -10.12
C ARG A 492 -29.52 7.52 -9.83
N GLU A 493 -29.81 6.70 -10.83
CA GLU A 493 -30.68 5.54 -10.66
C GLU A 493 -30.10 4.50 -9.69
N LEU A 494 -28.81 4.22 -9.77
CA LEU A 494 -28.13 3.33 -8.84
C LEU A 494 -28.24 3.81 -7.38
N LEU A 495 -27.97 5.09 -7.13
CA LEU A 495 -28.09 5.69 -5.79
C LEU A 495 -29.54 5.66 -5.28
N GLN A 496 -30.52 5.97 -6.13
CA GLN A 496 -31.95 5.87 -5.76
C GLN A 496 -32.37 4.44 -5.41
N ARG A 497 -31.86 3.43 -6.11
CA ARG A 497 -32.09 2.02 -5.77
C ARG A 497 -31.49 1.65 -4.42
N PHE A 498 -30.27 2.11 -4.12
CA PHE A 498 -29.63 1.90 -2.81
C PHE A 498 -30.42 2.54 -1.66
N LEU A 499 -30.88 3.78 -1.82
CA LEU A 499 -31.69 4.48 -0.82
C LEU A 499 -33.06 3.84 -0.61
N LYS A 500 -33.69 3.31 -1.66
CA LYS A 500 -34.97 2.58 -1.58
C LYS A 500 -34.81 1.21 -0.91
N THR A 501 -33.68 0.51 -1.14
CA THR A 501 -33.42 -0.81 -0.53
C THR A 501 -33.08 -0.69 0.97
N GLY A 502 -32.44 0.41 1.39
CA GLY A 502 -32.16 0.69 2.80
C GLY A 502 -33.40 1.07 3.63
N ARG A 503 -34.51 1.48 2.99
CA ARG A 503 -35.78 1.77 3.65
C ARG A 503 -36.70 0.52 3.81
N ARG A 504 -36.32 -0.62 3.24
CA ARG A 504 -37.09 -1.87 3.29
C ARG A 504 -36.48 -2.93 4.21
N LYS A 505 -35.51 -2.59 5.01
CA LYS A 505 -34.98 -3.33 6.15
C LYS A 505 -35.19 -2.45 7.40
#